data_9135f7d874ca045353065398adecb113
#
_entry.id   9135f7d874ca045353065398adecb113
#
_cell.length_a   1.000
_cell.length_b   1.000
_cell.length_c   1.000
_cell.angle_alpha   90.00
_cell.angle_beta   90.00
_cell.angle_gamma   90.00
#
_symmetry.space_group_name_H-M   'P 1'
#
loop_
_entity.id
_entity.type
_entity.pdbx_description
1 polymer ?
#
loop_
_entity_poly.entity_id
_entity_poly.type
_entity_poly.pdbx_seq_one_letter_code
_entity_poly.pdbx_strand_id
1 'polypeptide(L)'
;MSDAPGRSTNNDIEASLEDLYEHAPCGFFSTTLDGMIVRVNETFVSMSGRSREQLLGAQVLSILTPGGQLFYESRYIPVLHLQGEAQEVALTLQTASGAERPVLVNGVVVDDAQGRPTAIRTAVFPYIGRKEYERELLEARRAAEASESRLQVLHGASERFSAADSEEQLASELAECARGAFTAPDASVYFADESGTLALAAGSSPLAAALLEAEGPIERSISGERVVSVNEADADAEHPASLLESMRSARVETVVVVPIAEPQKRFGALVLCFRRARRFDSHDEDLGMTLARQAAEVLARLRAEGVLERLALYDDVTGLPTRRVVVARANEAIDEAHSDSTPMAIVTVVIDGFKEISNTFGRVAAEDALSEVGTRISEAAPDSEMVGRTNTNEFVVVCPGTDAAGVESFADELLAALDQPLSAGDGSARVTSTIGAALYPGAGARPSAQALFESAGEAVYRARALGTTRAAFTPVD
;
A
#
# COMPACT_ATOMS: atom_id res chain seq x y z
N MET A 1 83.67 4.55 -7.97
CA MET A 1 83.61 3.07 -7.84
C MET A 1 82.15 2.72 -7.85
N SER A 2 81.78 2.16 -8.96
CA SER A 2 80.41 1.80 -9.35
C SER A 2 80.14 0.39 -8.82
N ASP A 3 78.97 0.19 -8.19
CA ASP A 3 78.42 -1.13 -8.04
C ASP A 3 76.99 -1.11 -8.58
N ALA A 4 76.80 -1.77 -9.68
CA ALA A 4 75.50 -1.98 -10.32
C ALA A 4 74.79 -3.14 -9.61
N PRO A 5 73.44 -3.06 -9.39
CA PRO A 5 72.68 -4.19 -8.89
C PRO A 5 72.51 -5.24 -9.99
N GLY A 6 72.77 -6.47 -9.58
CA GLY A 6 72.80 -7.64 -10.42
C GLY A 6 71.54 -7.90 -11.21
N ARG A 7 71.69 -8.29 -12.45
CA ARG A 7 70.71 -8.94 -13.28
C ARG A 7 70.24 -10.22 -12.61
N SER A 8 69.03 -10.21 -12.08
CA SER A 8 68.26 -11.43 -11.79
C SER A 8 68.10 -12.16 -13.11
N THR A 9 68.71 -13.32 -13.21
CA THR A 9 68.70 -14.15 -14.40
C THR A 9 67.30 -14.75 -14.55
N ASN A 10 66.70 -14.62 -15.74
CA ASN A 10 65.44 -15.22 -16.20
C ASN A 10 65.42 -16.76 -16.12
N ASN A 11 66.45 -17.39 -15.60
CA ASN A 11 66.65 -18.84 -15.50
C ASN A 11 65.95 -19.50 -14.28
N ASP A 12 65.48 -18.71 -13.34
CA ASP A 12 64.77 -19.25 -12.16
C ASP A 12 63.28 -19.45 -12.36
N ILE A 13 62.75 -19.06 -13.51
CA ILE A 13 61.31 -19.17 -13.87
C ILE A 13 61.03 -20.34 -14.81
N GLU A 14 62.06 -20.92 -15.46
CA GLU A 14 61.87 -22.16 -16.25
C GLU A 14 61.83 -23.37 -15.29
N ALA A 15 60.59 -23.66 -14.86
CA ALA A 15 60.28 -24.98 -14.28
C ALA A 15 60.78 -26.10 -15.21
N SER A 16 61.33 -27.17 -14.65
CA SER A 16 61.70 -28.36 -15.43
C SER A 16 60.47 -28.80 -16.24
N LEU A 17 60.69 -29.44 -17.41
CA LEU A 17 59.59 -30.01 -18.18
C LEU A 17 58.67 -30.90 -17.37
N GLU A 18 59.19 -31.51 -16.37
CA GLU A 18 58.47 -32.36 -15.42
C GLU A 18 57.59 -31.53 -14.45
N ASP A 19 58.09 -30.40 -13.96
CA ASP A 19 57.33 -29.47 -13.14
C ASP A 19 56.20 -28.82 -13.87
N LEU A 20 56.42 -28.38 -15.12
CA LEU A 20 55.36 -27.87 -16.04
C LEU A 20 54.24 -28.90 -16.33
N TYR A 21 54.62 -30.19 -16.42
CA TYR A 21 53.64 -31.26 -16.55
C TYR A 21 52.88 -31.55 -15.29
N GLU A 22 53.58 -31.68 -14.14
CA GLU A 22 52.99 -32.05 -12.88
C GLU A 22 52.03 -31.00 -12.37
N HIS A 23 52.37 -29.70 -12.49
CA HIS A 23 51.56 -28.58 -11.97
C HIS A 23 50.83 -27.80 -13.07
N ALA A 24 50.61 -28.44 -14.23
CA ALA A 24 49.80 -27.82 -15.30
C ALA A 24 48.39 -27.44 -14.77
N PRO A 25 47.77 -26.31 -15.24
CA PRO A 25 46.46 -25.87 -14.77
C PRO A 25 45.30 -26.81 -15.20
N CYS A 26 45.58 -27.90 -15.83
CA CYS A 26 44.64 -28.97 -16.23
C CYS A 26 45.17 -30.33 -15.83
N GLY A 27 44.28 -31.27 -15.60
CA GLY A 27 44.66 -32.66 -15.40
C GLY A 27 45.17 -33.25 -16.70
N PHE A 28 46.29 -34.00 -16.60
CA PHE A 28 46.79 -34.83 -17.72
C PHE A 28 46.84 -36.28 -17.34
N PHE A 29 46.40 -37.13 -18.23
CA PHE A 29 46.71 -38.55 -18.17
C PHE A 29 47.02 -39.09 -19.57
N SER A 30 47.83 -40.15 -19.63
CA SER A 30 48.11 -40.91 -20.83
C SER A 30 47.63 -42.34 -20.65
N THR A 31 47.08 -42.92 -21.71
CA THR A 31 46.65 -44.32 -21.71
C THR A 31 47.29 -45.09 -22.82
N THR A 32 47.34 -46.39 -22.69
CA THR A 32 47.49 -47.34 -23.83
C THR A 32 46.27 -47.23 -24.73
N LEU A 33 46.32 -47.83 -25.91
CA LEU A 33 45.17 -47.78 -26.87
C LEU A 33 43.94 -48.55 -26.35
N ASP A 34 44.14 -49.49 -25.40
CA ASP A 34 43.09 -50.24 -24.74
C ASP A 34 42.58 -49.55 -23.46
N GLY A 35 42.99 -48.29 -23.23
CA GLY A 35 42.46 -47.43 -22.18
C GLY A 35 43.07 -47.62 -20.79
N MET A 36 44.21 -48.32 -20.66
CA MET A 36 44.93 -48.44 -19.39
C MET A 36 45.76 -47.18 -19.11
N ILE A 37 45.60 -46.55 -17.95
CA ILE A 37 46.32 -45.35 -17.56
C ILE A 37 47.81 -45.68 -17.27
N VAL A 38 48.71 -45.03 -18.00
CA VAL A 38 50.15 -45.25 -17.89
C VAL A 38 50.91 -44.06 -17.32
N ARG A 39 50.30 -42.86 -17.35
CA ARG A 39 50.87 -41.64 -16.78
C ARG A 39 49.78 -40.72 -16.34
N VAL A 40 50.00 -40.00 -15.20
CA VAL A 40 49.11 -38.95 -14.68
C VAL A 40 49.96 -37.83 -14.12
N ASN A 41 49.43 -36.58 -14.17
CA ASN A 41 50.03 -35.45 -13.46
C ASN A 41 49.36 -35.23 -12.10
N GLU A 42 49.98 -34.41 -11.26
CA GLU A 42 49.50 -34.14 -9.89
C GLU A 42 48.13 -33.44 -9.92
N THR A 43 47.89 -32.56 -10.90
CA THR A 43 46.58 -31.92 -11.07
C THR A 43 45.45 -32.94 -11.32
N PHE A 44 45.69 -34.00 -12.10
CA PHE A 44 44.67 -35.02 -12.32
C PHE A 44 44.49 -35.93 -11.08
N VAL A 45 45.57 -36.21 -10.35
CA VAL A 45 45.53 -36.89 -9.04
C VAL A 45 44.59 -36.10 -8.10
N SER A 46 44.84 -34.82 -7.97
CA SER A 46 44.03 -33.91 -7.15
C SER A 46 42.55 -33.82 -7.63
N MET A 47 42.34 -33.79 -8.94
CA MET A 47 40.99 -33.73 -9.50
C MET A 47 40.18 -35.01 -9.29
N SER A 48 40.81 -36.16 -9.36
CA SER A 48 40.17 -37.46 -9.16
C SER A 48 40.02 -37.85 -7.69
N GLY A 49 40.82 -37.24 -6.81
CA GLY A 49 40.92 -37.60 -5.38
C GLY A 49 41.50 -39.01 -5.15
N ARG A 50 42.12 -39.63 -6.17
CA ARG A 50 42.73 -40.92 -6.10
C ARG A 50 44.25 -40.79 -6.04
N SER A 51 44.95 -41.74 -5.36
CA SER A 51 46.40 -41.69 -5.37
C SER A 51 46.94 -42.06 -6.74
N ARG A 52 48.18 -41.65 -7.02
CA ARG A 52 48.88 -41.98 -8.28
C ARG A 52 48.99 -43.49 -8.49
N GLU A 53 49.23 -44.27 -7.46
CA GLU A 53 49.32 -45.73 -7.48
C GLU A 53 47.97 -46.39 -7.85
N GLN A 54 46.86 -45.76 -7.40
CA GLN A 54 45.49 -46.22 -7.74
C GLN A 54 45.10 -45.91 -9.18
N LEU A 55 45.70 -44.88 -9.74
CA LEU A 55 45.40 -44.47 -11.14
C LEU A 55 46.26 -45.21 -12.16
N LEU A 56 47.54 -45.42 -11.87
CA LEU A 56 48.43 -46.11 -12.77
C LEU A 56 48.04 -47.61 -12.87
N GLY A 57 47.86 -48.08 -14.11
CA GLY A 57 47.39 -49.44 -14.42
C GLY A 57 45.86 -49.61 -14.34
N ALA A 58 45.11 -48.60 -13.88
CA ALA A 58 43.65 -48.65 -13.91
C ALA A 58 43.09 -48.39 -15.32
N GLN A 59 41.94 -48.94 -15.58
CA GLN A 59 41.16 -48.60 -16.82
C GLN A 59 40.46 -47.22 -16.61
N VAL A 60 40.51 -46.38 -17.65
CA VAL A 60 39.80 -45.05 -17.60
C VAL A 60 38.32 -45.23 -17.28
N LEU A 61 37.68 -46.26 -17.77
CA LEU A 61 36.29 -46.57 -17.46
C LEU A 61 36.02 -46.71 -15.95
N SER A 62 36.99 -47.20 -15.14
CA SER A 62 36.83 -47.38 -13.69
C SER A 62 36.77 -46.07 -12.89
N ILE A 63 37.17 -44.97 -13.49
CA ILE A 63 37.14 -43.62 -12.88
C ILE A 63 36.03 -42.73 -13.45
N LEU A 64 35.15 -43.27 -14.29
CA LEU A 64 33.99 -42.58 -14.85
C LEU A 64 32.70 -43.09 -14.22
N THR A 65 31.73 -42.22 -14.12
CA THR A 65 30.35 -42.60 -13.80
C THR A 65 29.75 -43.48 -14.89
N PRO A 66 28.67 -44.25 -14.65
CA PRO A 66 28.03 -45.07 -15.70
C PRO A 66 27.65 -44.27 -16.95
N GLY A 67 27.16 -43.05 -16.78
CA GLY A 67 26.88 -42.10 -17.89
C GLY A 67 28.17 -41.66 -18.60
N GLY A 68 29.22 -41.36 -17.82
CA GLY A 68 30.55 -41.02 -18.37
C GLY A 68 31.18 -42.16 -19.17
N GLN A 69 31.03 -43.42 -18.71
CA GLN A 69 31.50 -44.62 -19.44
C GLN A 69 30.81 -44.73 -20.84
N LEU A 70 29.49 -44.57 -20.85
CA LEU A 70 28.73 -44.63 -22.11
C LEU A 70 29.22 -43.57 -23.12
N PHE A 71 29.43 -42.32 -22.64
CA PHE A 71 29.93 -41.23 -23.50
C PHE A 71 31.38 -41.47 -23.95
N TYR A 72 32.22 -42.01 -23.07
CA TYR A 72 33.59 -42.37 -23.38
C TYR A 72 33.65 -43.39 -24.55
N GLU A 73 32.88 -44.47 -24.42
CA GLU A 73 32.85 -45.54 -25.43
C GLU A 73 32.12 -45.16 -26.75
N SER A 74 31.02 -44.43 -26.63
CA SER A 74 30.18 -44.10 -27.79
C SER A 74 30.62 -42.85 -28.54
N ARG A 75 31.38 -41.95 -27.90
CA ARG A 75 31.73 -40.64 -28.49
C ARG A 75 33.23 -40.36 -28.45
N TYR A 76 33.88 -40.46 -27.30
CA TYR A 76 35.28 -40.06 -27.18
C TYR A 76 36.24 -40.99 -27.94
N ILE A 77 36.18 -42.28 -27.74
CA ILE A 77 37.04 -43.30 -28.39
C ILE A 77 36.78 -43.36 -29.90
N PRO A 78 35.51 -43.39 -30.41
CA PRO A 78 35.30 -43.39 -31.86
C PRO A 78 35.85 -42.15 -32.57
N VAL A 79 35.72 -40.96 -31.96
CA VAL A 79 36.27 -39.72 -32.53
C VAL A 79 37.80 -39.80 -32.60
N LEU A 80 38.46 -40.22 -31.50
CA LEU A 80 39.90 -40.40 -31.50
C LEU A 80 40.40 -41.38 -32.55
N HIS A 81 39.71 -42.49 -32.76
CA HIS A 81 40.10 -43.48 -33.78
C HIS A 81 39.89 -42.98 -35.20
N LEU A 82 38.89 -42.16 -35.46
CA LEU A 82 38.56 -41.65 -36.78
C LEU A 82 39.37 -40.39 -37.16
N GLN A 83 39.62 -39.53 -36.22
CA GLN A 83 40.19 -38.19 -36.47
C GLN A 83 41.59 -38.00 -35.89
N GLY A 84 42.08 -38.94 -35.05
CA GLY A 84 43.36 -38.83 -34.35
C GLY A 84 43.30 -37.89 -33.14
N GLU A 85 42.25 -37.07 -33.02
CA GLU A 85 42.03 -36.17 -31.91
C GLU A 85 40.52 -36.05 -31.52
N ALA A 86 40.24 -35.69 -30.30
CA ALA A 86 38.91 -35.36 -29.80
C ALA A 86 38.97 -34.11 -28.94
N GLN A 87 38.10 -33.14 -29.18
CA GLN A 87 38.09 -31.88 -28.43
C GLN A 87 36.75 -31.65 -27.75
N GLU A 88 36.80 -31.04 -26.56
CA GLU A 88 35.63 -30.60 -25.78
C GLU A 88 34.59 -31.71 -25.52
N VAL A 89 35.03 -32.94 -25.32
CA VAL A 89 34.11 -34.00 -24.94
C VAL A 89 33.77 -33.94 -23.47
N ALA A 90 32.48 -33.79 -23.14
CA ALA A 90 32.02 -33.76 -21.76
C ALA A 90 31.96 -35.19 -21.21
N LEU A 91 32.66 -35.43 -20.11
CA LEU A 91 32.62 -36.68 -19.34
C LEU A 91 32.33 -36.37 -17.87
N THR A 92 31.97 -37.38 -17.09
CA THR A 92 31.80 -37.23 -15.63
C THR A 92 32.68 -38.21 -14.90
N LEU A 93 33.68 -37.70 -14.17
CA LEU A 93 34.55 -38.48 -13.28
C LEU A 93 33.80 -38.88 -12.01
N GLN A 94 34.07 -40.09 -11.53
CA GLN A 94 33.73 -40.53 -10.19
C GLN A 94 34.94 -40.40 -9.30
N THR A 95 34.93 -39.46 -8.38
CA THR A 95 36.05 -39.25 -7.43
C THR A 95 36.18 -40.40 -6.43
N ALA A 96 37.32 -40.48 -5.73
CA ALA A 96 37.52 -41.47 -4.66
C ALA A 96 36.47 -41.39 -3.54
N SER A 97 35.90 -40.21 -3.29
CA SER A 97 34.81 -39.99 -2.32
C SER A 97 33.43 -40.41 -2.81
N GLY A 98 33.34 -40.85 -4.06
CA GLY A 98 32.06 -41.16 -4.72
C GLY A 98 31.32 -39.93 -5.31
N ALA A 99 31.87 -38.72 -5.17
CA ALA A 99 31.30 -37.54 -5.74
C ALA A 99 31.46 -37.49 -7.28
N GLU A 100 30.47 -37.01 -7.97
CA GLU A 100 30.50 -36.81 -9.43
C GLU A 100 31.14 -35.47 -9.77
N ARG A 101 32.12 -35.49 -10.69
CA ARG A 101 32.80 -34.28 -11.16
C ARG A 101 32.70 -34.19 -12.66
N PRO A 102 31.89 -33.30 -13.23
CA PRO A 102 31.85 -33.05 -14.67
C PRO A 102 33.17 -32.45 -15.16
N VAL A 103 33.66 -32.93 -16.27
CA VAL A 103 34.92 -32.49 -16.92
C VAL A 103 34.75 -32.38 -18.41
N LEU A 104 35.54 -31.51 -19.05
CA LEU A 104 35.79 -31.52 -20.47
C LEU A 104 37.13 -32.20 -20.75
N VAL A 105 37.18 -33.08 -21.73
CA VAL A 105 38.41 -33.77 -22.11
C VAL A 105 38.76 -33.46 -23.58
N ASN A 106 40.05 -33.22 -23.78
CA ASN A 106 40.67 -33.12 -25.07
C ASN A 106 41.70 -34.24 -25.19
N GLY A 107 41.60 -35.06 -26.19
CA GLY A 107 42.50 -36.18 -26.41
C GLY A 107 43.19 -36.16 -27.76
N VAL A 108 44.38 -36.73 -27.79
CA VAL A 108 45.14 -36.90 -29.04
C VAL A 108 45.81 -38.29 -29.04
N VAL A 109 45.76 -38.94 -30.17
CA VAL A 109 46.51 -40.18 -30.40
C VAL A 109 47.97 -39.83 -30.69
N VAL A 110 48.90 -40.53 -30.06
CA VAL A 110 50.36 -40.36 -30.24
C VAL A 110 50.93 -41.54 -30.95
N ASP A 111 51.63 -41.25 -32.05
CA ASP A 111 52.27 -42.26 -32.88
C ASP A 111 53.73 -42.46 -32.55
N ASP A 112 54.27 -43.64 -32.88
CA ASP A 112 55.70 -43.93 -32.84
C ASP A 112 56.44 -43.30 -34.02
N ALA A 113 57.77 -43.46 -34.06
CA ALA A 113 58.61 -42.95 -35.13
C ALA A 113 58.30 -43.61 -36.53
N GLN A 114 57.49 -44.65 -36.56
CA GLN A 114 57.01 -45.32 -37.73
C GLN A 114 55.58 -45.00 -38.14
N GLY A 115 54.95 -44.04 -37.42
CA GLY A 115 53.59 -43.59 -37.66
C GLY A 115 52.53 -44.59 -37.18
N ARG A 116 52.80 -45.39 -36.18
CA ARG A 116 51.85 -46.36 -35.62
C ARG A 116 51.35 -45.82 -34.28
N PRO A 117 50.04 -45.80 -34.02
CA PRO A 117 49.46 -45.37 -32.76
C PRO A 117 50.03 -46.17 -31.56
N THR A 118 50.44 -45.47 -30.51
CA THR A 118 51.03 -46.10 -29.31
C THR A 118 50.35 -45.72 -28.02
N ALA A 119 49.79 -44.53 -27.93
CA ALA A 119 49.16 -44.03 -26.72
C ALA A 119 48.09 -42.97 -27.04
N ILE A 120 47.21 -42.70 -26.09
CA ILE A 120 46.30 -41.56 -26.07
C ILE A 120 46.71 -40.62 -24.99
N ARG A 121 46.92 -39.34 -25.25
CA ARG A 121 47.12 -38.28 -24.27
C ARG A 121 45.86 -37.50 -24.12
N THR A 122 45.42 -37.30 -22.88
CA THR A 122 44.18 -36.62 -22.55
C THR A 122 44.46 -35.49 -21.58
N ALA A 123 44.04 -34.27 -21.96
CA ALA A 123 43.93 -33.12 -21.08
C ALA A 123 42.52 -33.06 -20.52
N VAL A 124 42.39 -32.80 -19.22
CA VAL A 124 41.11 -32.78 -18.46
C VAL A 124 40.93 -31.41 -17.83
N PHE A 125 39.86 -30.75 -18.17
CA PHE A 125 39.51 -29.46 -17.61
C PHE A 125 38.27 -29.61 -16.73
N PRO A 126 38.24 -28.95 -15.56
CA PRO A 126 37.01 -28.88 -14.78
C PRO A 126 35.90 -28.29 -15.63
N TYR A 127 34.77 -28.97 -15.74
CA TYR A 127 33.58 -28.40 -16.36
C TYR A 127 32.82 -27.62 -15.29
N ILE A 128 33.43 -26.47 -14.90
CA ILE A 128 32.81 -25.55 -13.98
C ILE A 128 31.91 -24.65 -14.83
N GLY A 129 30.61 -24.89 -14.76
CA GLY A 129 29.79 -23.72 -14.78
C GLY A 129 29.02 -23.34 -16.04
N ARG A 130 29.03 -24.03 -17.17
CA ARG A 130 28.04 -23.58 -18.17
C ARG A 130 26.60 -23.82 -17.69
N LYS A 131 26.32 -24.98 -17.12
CA LYS A 131 25.01 -25.28 -16.52
C LYS A 131 24.74 -24.49 -15.23
N GLU A 132 25.75 -24.30 -14.40
CA GLU A 132 25.66 -23.54 -13.15
C GLU A 132 25.51 -22.05 -13.46
N TYR A 133 26.32 -21.51 -14.35
CA TYR A 133 26.22 -20.13 -14.84
C TYR A 133 24.90 -19.87 -15.56
N GLU A 134 24.44 -20.77 -16.44
CA GLU A 134 23.14 -20.69 -17.10
C GLU A 134 21.99 -20.74 -16.08
N ARG A 135 22.11 -21.53 -15.01
CA ARG A 135 21.13 -21.60 -13.93
C ARG A 135 21.12 -20.31 -13.12
N GLU A 136 22.28 -19.82 -12.69
CA GLU A 136 22.41 -18.56 -11.96
C GLU A 136 21.90 -17.38 -12.78
N LEU A 137 22.24 -17.32 -14.06
CA LEU A 137 21.74 -16.30 -14.97
C LEU A 137 20.21 -16.37 -15.12
N LEU A 138 19.65 -17.56 -15.23
CA LEU A 138 18.21 -17.76 -15.35
C LEU A 138 17.48 -17.37 -14.03
N GLU A 139 18.05 -17.72 -12.89
CA GLU A 139 17.54 -17.34 -11.56
C GLU A 139 17.62 -15.83 -11.36
N ALA A 140 18.76 -15.21 -11.68
CA ALA A 140 18.93 -13.76 -11.63
C ALA A 140 17.96 -13.01 -12.57
N ARG A 141 17.77 -13.53 -13.79
CA ARG A 141 16.81 -12.96 -14.74
C ARG A 141 15.37 -13.06 -14.22
N ARG A 142 14.96 -14.20 -13.70
CA ARG A 142 13.62 -14.37 -13.11
C ARG A 142 13.39 -13.46 -11.92
N ALA A 143 14.40 -13.29 -11.06
CA ALA A 143 14.32 -12.37 -9.93
C ALA A 143 14.18 -10.90 -10.39
N ALA A 144 14.92 -10.52 -11.46
CA ALA A 144 14.80 -9.19 -12.05
C ALA A 144 13.43 -8.95 -12.68
N GLU A 145 12.92 -9.90 -13.48
CA GLU A 145 11.58 -9.84 -14.10
C GLU A 145 10.47 -9.77 -13.04
N ALA A 146 10.57 -10.54 -11.95
CA ALA A 146 9.64 -10.49 -10.83
C ALA A 146 9.67 -9.13 -10.09
N SER A 147 10.88 -8.58 -9.90
CA SER A 147 11.06 -7.25 -9.27
C SER A 147 10.48 -6.13 -10.14
N GLU A 148 10.72 -6.18 -11.46
CA GLU A 148 10.17 -5.21 -12.41
C GLU A 148 8.63 -5.25 -12.43
N SER A 149 8.05 -6.45 -12.50
CA SER A 149 6.60 -6.63 -12.44
C SER A 149 6.00 -6.08 -11.15
N ARG A 150 6.67 -6.28 -10.00
CA ARG A 150 6.25 -5.72 -8.72
C ARG A 150 6.26 -4.20 -8.72
N LEU A 151 7.33 -3.59 -9.24
CA LEU A 151 7.44 -2.14 -9.34
C LEU A 151 6.33 -1.55 -10.24
N GLN A 152 6.00 -2.22 -11.35
CA GLN A 152 4.90 -1.80 -12.22
C GLN A 152 3.55 -1.85 -11.50
N VAL A 153 3.28 -2.91 -10.72
CA VAL A 153 2.06 -3.02 -9.91
C VAL A 153 1.97 -1.89 -8.89
N LEU A 154 3.05 -1.63 -8.14
CA LEU A 154 3.09 -0.59 -7.12
C LEU A 154 2.97 0.82 -7.72
N HIS A 155 3.62 1.07 -8.86
CA HIS A 155 3.51 2.35 -9.56
C HIS A 155 2.09 2.59 -10.08
N GLY A 156 1.51 1.62 -10.77
CA GLY A 156 0.13 1.70 -11.24
C GLY A 156 -0.89 1.83 -10.10
N ALA A 157 -0.67 1.16 -8.96
CA ALA A 157 -1.49 1.31 -7.77
C ALA A 157 -1.40 2.73 -7.19
N SER A 158 -0.17 3.28 -7.08
CA SER A 158 0.06 4.64 -6.58
C SER A 158 -0.66 5.71 -7.42
N GLU A 159 -0.62 5.58 -8.75
CA GLU A 159 -1.33 6.50 -9.65
C GLU A 159 -2.86 6.42 -9.46
N ARG A 160 -3.41 5.19 -9.43
CA ARG A 160 -4.85 4.97 -9.27
C ARG A 160 -5.36 5.40 -7.90
N PHE A 161 -4.64 5.10 -6.82
CA PHE A 161 -5.02 5.52 -5.47
C PHE A 161 -4.95 7.03 -5.30
N SER A 162 -3.92 7.68 -5.87
CA SER A 162 -3.78 9.14 -5.79
C SER A 162 -4.88 9.88 -6.55
N ALA A 163 -5.48 9.27 -7.57
CA ALA A 163 -6.57 9.82 -8.35
C ALA A 163 -7.94 9.60 -7.70
N ALA A 164 -8.03 8.85 -6.61
CA ALA A 164 -9.29 8.60 -5.92
C ALA A 164 -9.78 9.86 -5.19
N ASP A 165 -11.04 10.21 -5.42
CA ASP A 165 -11.72 11.37 -4.83
C ASP A 165 -12.63 10.99 -3.65
N SER A 166 -12.80 9.68 -3.39
CA SER A 166 -13.62 9.18 -2.28
C SER A 166 -13.05 7.89 -1.69
N GLU A 167 -13.46 7.57 -0.45
CA GLU A 167 -13.10 6.31 0.22
C GLU A 167 -13.58 5.08 -0.54
N GLU A 168 -14.79 5.14 -1.14
CA GLU A 168 -15.35 4.04 -1.92
C GLU A 168 -14.57 3.78 -3.21
N GLN A 169 -14.16 4.85 -3.90
CA GLN A 169 -13.32 4.73 -5.08
C GLN A 169 -11.96 4.15 -4.74
N LEU A 170 -11.31 4.65 -3.67
CA LEU A 170 -10.04 4.11 -3.18
C LEU A 170 -10.14 2.62 -2.85
N ALA A 171 -11.21 2.24 -2.13
CA ALA A 171 -11.44 0.84 -1.77
C ALA A 171 -11.61 -0.05 -3.01
N SER A 172 -12.36 0.43 -4.02
CA SER A 172 -12.56 -0.28 -5.28
C SER A 172 -11.24 -0.47 -6.04
N GLU A 173 -10.43 0.59 -6.15
CA GLU A 173 -9.12 0.55 -6.80
C GLU A 173 -8.14 -0.40 -6.06
N LEU A 174 -8.14 -0.38 -4.72
CA LEU A 174 -7.34 -1.30 -3.93
C LEU A 174 -7.75 -2.76 -4.14
N ALA A 175 -9.06 -3.04 -4.11
CA ALA A 175 -9.56 -4.39 -4.35
C ALA A 175 -9.19 -4.90 -5.75
N GLU A 176 -9.32 -4.07 -6.77
CA GLU A 176 -8.95 -4.43 -8.15
C GLU A 176 -7.44 -4.62 -8.33
N CYS A 177 -6.63 -3.70 -7.82
CA CYS A 177 -5.18 -3.83 -7.86
C CYS A 177 -4.72 -5.11 -7.18
N ALA A 178 -5.23 -5.39 -5.98
CA ALA A 178 -4.86 -6.58 -5.22
C ALA A 178 -5.35 -7.87 -5.92
N ARG A 179 -6.56 -7.87 -6.47
CA ARG A 179 -7.08 -9.00 -7.26
C ARG A 179 -6.17 -9.31 -8.46
N GLY A 180 -5.73 -8.29 -9.18
CA GLY A 180 -4.80 -8.45 -10.30
C GLY A 180 -3.41 -8.89 -9.87
N ALA A 181 -2.81 -8.24 -8.89
CA ALA A 181 -1.46 -8.50 -8.39
C ALA A 181 -1.30 -9.93 -7.86
N PHE A 182 -2.28 -10.42 -7.11
CA PHE A 182 -2.26 -11.76 -6.51
C PHE A 182 -3.00 -12.82 -7.33
N THR A 183 -3.59 -12.45 -8.46
CA THR A 183 -4.46 -13.33 -9.25
C THR A 183 -5.56 -13.97 -8.38
N ALA A 184 -6.10 -13.17 -7.46
CA ALA A 184 -7.12 -13.61 -6.54
C ALA A 184 -8.50 -13.60 -7.24
N PRO A 185 -9.31 -14.68 -7.13
CA PRO A 185 -10.67 -14.68 -7.64
C PRO A 185 -11.55 -13.60 -7.02
N ASP A 186 -11.43 -13.42 -5.71
CA ASP A 186 -12.23 -12.46 -4.94
C ASP A 186 -11.31 -11.62 -4.04
N ALA A 187 -11.54 -10.31 -4.05
CA ALA A 187 -10.89 -9.36 -3.15
C ALA A 187 -11.95 -8.42 -2.57
N SER A 188 -11.80 -8.06 -1.31
CA SER A 188 -12.68 -7.13 -0.61
C SER A 188 -11.91 -6.24 0.35
N VAL A 189 -12.38 -5.02 0.52
CA VAL A 189 -11.78 -4.01 1.38
C VAL A 189 -12.78 -3.63 2.45
N TYR A 190 -12.32 -3.63 3.69
CA TYR A 190 -13.08 -3.20 4.85
C TYR A 190 -12.43 -1.96 5.44
N PHE A 191 -13.20 -0.90 5.66
CA PHE A 191 -12.73 0.27 6.38
C PHE A 191 -13.43 0.38 7.74
N ALA A 192 -12.69 0.86 8.72
CA ALA A 192 -13.22 1.22 10.02
C ALA A 192 -13.76 2.65 9.99
N ASP A 193 -14.93 2.87 10.58
CA ASP A 193 -15.46 4.20 10.84
C ASP A 193 -14.76 4.88 12.03
N GLU A 194 -15.24 6.06 12.43
CA GLU A 194 -14.70 6.82 13.57
C GLU A 194 -14.86 6.08 14.92
N SER A 195 -15.83 5.16 15.02
CA SER A 195 -16.04 4.31 16.20
C SER A 195 -15.15 3.07 16.23
N GLY A 196 -14.44 2.79 15.11
CA GLY A 196 -13.67 1.57 14.90
C GLY A 196 -14.49 0.39 14.36
N THR A 197 -15.76 0.61 14.01
CA THR A 197 -16.61 -0.42 13.42
C THR A 197 -16.24 -0.65 11.96
N LEU A 198 -15.95 -1.91 11.62
CA LEU A 198 -15.55 -2.30 10.26
C LEU A 198 -16.77 -2.51 9.37
N ALA A 199 -16.76 -1.93 8.19
CA ALA A 199 -17.77 -2.12 7.15
C ALA A 199 -17.10 -2.47 5.82
N LEU A 200 -17.80 -3.27 5.00
CA LEU A 200 -17.38 -3.55 3.63
C LEU A 200 -17.42 -2.26 2.80
N ALA A 201 -16.28 -1.80 2.35
CA ALA A 201 -16.15 -0.58 1.53
C ALA A 201 -16.16 -0.89 0.03
N ALA A 202 -15.56 -2.01 -0.39
CA ALA A 202 -15.57 -2.42 -1.80
C ALA A 202 -15.35 -3.92 -1.97
N GLY A 203 -15.68 -4.42 -3.17
CA GLY A 203 -15.54 -5.81 -3.54
C GLY A 203 -16.70 -6.69 -3.06
N SER A 204 -16.52 -8.00 -3.16
CA SER A 204 -17.46 -8.98 -2.66
C SER A 204 -16.73 -10.00 -1.80
N SER A 205 -17.28 -10.34 -0.67
CA SER A 205 -16.76 -11.41 0.17
C SER A 205 -17.86 -12.39 0.50
N PRO A 206 -17.73 -13.64 0.07
CA PRO A 206 -18.67 -14.69 0.47
C PRO A 206 -18.55 -15.05 1.96
N LEU A 207 -17.54 -14.50 2.64
CA LEU A 207 -17.20 -14.77 4.04
C LEU A 207 -17.43 -13.56 4.95
N ALA A 208 -18.08 -12.48 4.46
CA ALA A 208 -18.15 -11.18 5.16
C ALA A 208 -18.58 -11.30 6.63
N ALA A 209 -19.63 -12.07 6.92
CA ALA A 209 -20.13 -12.24 8.29
C ALA A 209 -19.10 -12.89 9.22
N ALA A 210 -18.48 -13.99 8.77
CA ALA A 210 -17.49 -14.72 9.56
C ALA A 210 -16.15 -13.98 9.71
N LEU A 211 -15.80 -13.14 8.75
CA LEU A 211 -14.57 -12.31 8.80
C LEU A 211 -14.67 -11.18 9.81
N LEU A 212 -15.87 -10.66 10.06
CA LEU A 212 -16.16 -9.55 10.99
C LEU A 212 -16.46 -10.02 12.42
N GLU A 213 -16.44 -11.33 12.69
CA GLU A 213 -16.60 -11.85 14.05
C GLU A 213 -15.43 -11.40 14.96
N ALA A 214 -15.73 -11.24 16.24
CA ALA A 214 -14.73 -10.95 17.26
C ALA A 214 -13.65 -12.05 17.28
N GLU A 215 -12.39 -11.67 17.43
CA GLU A 215 -11.21 -12.53 17.34
C GLU A 215 -11.02 -13.21 15.97
N GLY A 216 -11.76 -12.75 14.95
CA GLY A 216 -11.62 -13.20 13.58
C GLY A 216 -10.29 -12.80 12.92
N PRO A 217 -10.03 -13.27 11.68
CA PRO A 217 -8.76 -13.00 11.00
C PRO A 217 -8.55 -11.51 10.71
N ILE A 218 -9.60 -10.71 10.50
CA ILE A 218 -9.47 -9.27 10.29
C ILE A 218 -8.98 -8.59 11.57
N GLU A 219 -9.61 -8.87 12.70
CA GLU A 219 -9.22 -8.26 13.98
C GLU A 219 -7.79 -8.65 14.37
N ARG A 220 -7.42 -9.92 14.18
CA ARG A 220 -6.04 -10.39 14.44
C ARG A 220 -5.01 -9.77 13.52
N SER A 221 -5.35 -9.54 12.26
CA SER A 221 -4.47 -8.87 11.30
C SER A 221 -4.24 -7.42 11.70
N ILE A 222 -5.32 -6.70 12.00
CA ILE A 222 -5.28 -5.29 12.39
C ILE A 222 -4.58 -5.11 13.75
N SER A 223 -4.90 -5.94 14.75
CA SER A 223 -4.30 -5.84 16.10
C SER A 223 -2.84 -6.26 16.12
N GLY A 224 -2.46 -7.23 15.30
CA GLY A 224 -1.08 -7.71 15.18
C GLY A 224 -0.24 -6.93 14.17
N GLU A 225 -0.82 -6.01 13.41
CA GLU A 225 -0.17 -5.26 12.33
C GLU A 225 0.59 -6.17 11.34
N ARG A 226 0.01 -7.33 11.05
CA ARG A 226 0.62 -8.37 10.22
C ARG A 226 -0.39 -9.05 9.30
N VAL A 227 0.13 -9.62 8.22
CA VAL A 227 -0.67 -10.48 7.34
C VAL A 227 -1.11 -11.73 8.10
N VAL A 228 -2.39 -12.06 7.99
CA VAL A 228 -2.96 -13.30 8.52
C VAL A 228 -3.42 -14.16 7.35
N SER A 229 -2.90 -15.38 7.24
CA SER A 229 -3.29 -16.36 6.24
C SER A 229 -3.97 -17.54 6.91
N VAL A 230 -5.16 -17.90 6.44
CA VAL A 230 -5.94 -19.03 6.93
C VAL A 230 -6.15 -20.00 5.77
N ASN A 231 -5.61 -21.22 5.92
CA ASN A 231 -5.89 -22.31 5.00
C ASN A 231 -6.91 -23.28 5.62
N GLU A 232 -7.91 -23.67 4.87
CA GLU A 232 -8.96 -24.59 5.36
C GLU A 232 -8.39 -25.92 5.88
N ALA A 233 -7.36 -26.43 5.19
CA ALA A 233 -6.73 -27.71 5.54
C ALA A 233 -5.84 -27.67 6.79
N ASP A 234 -5.25 -26.49 7.10
CA ASP A 234 -4.29 -26.29 8.18
C ASP A 234 -4.93 -25.58 9.39
N ALA A 235 -6.25 -25.37 9.35
CA ALA A 235 -6.96 -24.59 10.35
C ALA A 235 -7.10 -25.37 11.65
N ASP A 236 -6.21 -25.06 12.57
CA ASP A 236 -6.23 -25.50 13.96
C ASP A 236 -7.30 -24.77 14.78
N ALA A 237 -7.41 -25.14 16.07
CA ALA A 237 -8.37 -24.55 17.04
C ALA A 237 -8.27 -23.02 17.26
N GLU A 238 -7.34 -22.34 16.58
CA GLU A 238 -7.13 -20.89 16.65
C GLU A 238 -8.15 -20.08 15.83
N HIS A 239 -8.89 -20.70 14.90
CA HIS A 239 -9.83 -20.00 14.04
C HIS A 239 -11.28 -20.31 14.42
N PRO A 240 -12.21 -19.31 14.34
CA PRO A 240 -13.62 -19.54 14.59
C PRO A 240 -14.17 -20.65 13.67
N ALA A 241 -14.94 -21.58 14.25
CA ALA A 241 -15.55 -22.68 13.49
C ALA A 241 -16.49 -22.16 12.39
N SER A 242 -17.16 -21.03 12.62
CA SER A 242 -18.00 -20.29 11.67
C SER A 242 -17.25 -19.87 10.41
N LEU A 243 -15.99 -19.44 10.55
CA LEU A 243 -15.15 -19.10 9.41
C LEU A 243 -14.86 -20.32 8.54
N LEU A 244 -14.48 -21.44 9.14
CA LEU A 244 -14.17 -22.68 8.42
C LEU A 244 -15.38 -23.25 7.71
N GLU A 245 -16.55 -23.19 8.34
CA GLU A 245 -17.82 -23.61 7.73
C GLU A 245 -18.18 -22.70 6.55
N SER A 246 -18.01 -21.39 6.71
CA SER A 246 -18.21 -20.41 5.64
C SER A 246 -17.24 -20.62 4.48
N MET A 247 -15.95 -20.90 4.75
CA MET A 247 -14.95 -21.21 3.73
C MET A 247 -15.34 -22.44 2.91
N ARG A 248 -15.78 -23.53 3.57
CA ARG A 248 -16.27 -24.75 2.89
C ARG A 248 -17.48 -24.47 2.02
N SER A 249 -18.47 -23.75 2.57
CA SER A 249 -19.69 -23.39 1.85
C SER A 249 -19.43 -22.55 0.62
N ALA A 250 -18.46 -21.61 0.71
CA ALA A 250 -18.06 -20.72 -0.36
C ALA A 250 -17.00 -21.34 -1.30
N ARG A 251 -16.49 -22.54 -1.03
CA ARG A 251 -15.39 -23.19 -1.75
C ARG A 251 -14.12 -22.33 -1.79
N VAL A 252 -13.79 -21.73 -0.66
CA VAL A 252 -12.58 -20.93 -0.44
C VAL A 252 -11.62 -21.80 0.38
N GLU A 253 -10.44 -22.10 -0.17
CA GLU A 253 -9.42 -22.90 0.51
C GLU A 253 -8.40 -22.04 1.26
N THR A 254 -8.19 -20.80 0.83
CA THR A 254 -7.26 -19.87 1.50
C THR A 254 -7.88 -18.47 1.59
N VAL A 255 -7.80 -17.88 2.76
CA VAL A 255 -8.11 -16.46 3.02
C VAL A 255 -6.84 -15.77 3.49
N VAL A 256 -6.54 -14.63 2.91
CA VAL A 256 -5.43 -13.78 3.33
C VAL A 256 -5.96 -12.41 3.70
N VAL A 257 -5.59 -11.93 4.87
CA VAL A 257 -5.97 -10.63 5.39
C VAL A 257 -4.73 -9.78 5.57
N VAL A 258 -4.73 -8.62 4.94
CA VAL A 258 -3.65 -7.64 5.00
C VAL A 258 -4.18 -6.40 5.71
N PRO A 259 -3.54 -5.93 6.81
CA PRO A 259 -4.00 -4.77 7.54
C PRO A 259 -3.76 -3.49 6.75
N ILE A 260 -4.76 -2.59 6.74
CA ILE A 260 -4.65 -1.24 6.20
C ILE A 260 -4.41 -0.32 7.40
N ALA A 261 -3.16 0.09 7.61
CA ALA A 261 -2.76 0.84 8.79
C ALA A 261 -1.56 1.74 8.52
N GLU A 262 -1.46 2.81 9.32
CA GLU A 262 -0.26 3.61 9.53
C GLU A 262 0.26 3.40 10.97
N PRO A 263 1.49 3.84 11.30
CA PRO A 263 1.95 3.83 12.68
C PRO A 263 0.94 4.49 13.62
N GLN A 264 0.36 3.73 14.54
CA GLN A 264 -0.62 4.16 15.55
C GLN A 264 -2.07 4.40 15.03
N LYS A 265 -2.36 4.24 13.74
CA LYS A 265 -3.71 4.42 13.20
C LYS A 265 -4.14 3.23 12.34
N ARG A 266 -5.26 2.63 12.70
CA ARG A 266 -5.82 1.46 12.03
C ARG A 266 -7.01 1.90 11.19
N PHE A 267 -6.97 1.60 9.89
CA PHE A 267 -8.01 2.02 8.96
C PHE A 267 -8.92 0.89 8.52
N GLY A 268 -8.41 -0.36 8.53
CA GLY A 268 -9.19 -1.49 8.07
C GLY A 268 -8.34 -2.67 7.59
N ALA A 269 -8.88 -3.43 6.66
CA ALA A 269 -8.20 -4.60 6.09
C ALA A 269 -8.56 -4.83 4.62
N LEU A 270 -7.58 -5.33 3.87
CA LEU A 270 -7.75 -5.95 2.56
C LEU A 270 -7.86 -7.46 2.74
N VAL A 271 -8.87 -8.09 2.16
CA VAL A 271 -9.09 -9.53 2.22
C VAL A 271 -9.04 -10.12 0.82
N LEU A 272 -8.26 -11.19 0.67
CA LEU A 272 -8.12 -11.96 -0.56
C LEU A 272 -8.62 -13.39 -0.31
N CYS A 273 -9.47 -13.90 -1.19
CA CYS A 273 -9.98 -15.26 -1.12
C CYS A 273 -9.52 -16.09 -2.31
N PHE A 274 -9.00 -17.28 -2.06
CA PHE A 274 -8.51 -18.19 -3.10
C PHE A 274 -9.27 -19.52 -3.04
N ARG A 275 -9.61 -20.05 -4.21
CA ARG A 275 -10.33 -21.34 -4.37
C ARG A 275 -9.38 -22.55 -4.44
N ARG A 276 -8.10 -22.34 -4.15
CA ARG A 276 -7.07 -23.37 -4.04
C ARG A 276 -6.15 -23.03 -2.89
N ALA A 277 -5.54 -24.03 -2.27
CA ALA A 277 -4.54 -23.83 -1.27
C ALA A 277 -3.38 -23.01 -1.84
N ARG A 278 -3.09 -21.86 -1.22
CA ARG A 278 -2.01 -20.96 -1.61
C ARG A 278 -1.22 -20.60 -0.37
N ARG A 279 0.10 -20.73 -0.45
CA ARG A 279 1.01 -20.15 0.54
C ARG A 279 1.36 -18.75 0.12
N PHE A 280 1.15 -17.80 1.00
CA PHE A 280 1.70 -16.46 0.88
C PHE A 280 3.14 -16.51 1.40
N ASP A 281 4.08 -16.19 0.53
CA ASP A 281 5.49 -16.07 0.91
C ASP A 281 5.81 -14.64 1.38
N SER A 282 7.02 -14.41 1.86
CA SER A 282 7.44 -13.09 2.34
C SER A 282 7.36 -11.99 1.26
N HIS A 283 7.47 -12.36 -0.02
CA HIS A 283 7.37 -11.43 -1.12
C HIS A 283 5.91 -11.03 -1.41
N ASP A 284 4.98 -11.98 -1.30
CA ASP A 284 3.54 -11.73 -1.37
C ASP A 284 3.10 -10.83 -0.20
N GLU A 285 3.58 -11.12 1.02
CA GLU A 285 3.31 -10.31 2.22
C GLU A 285 3.81 -8.88 2.07
N ASP A 286 5.05 -8.69 1.63
CA ASP A 286 5.65 -7.36 1.41
C ASP A 286 4.89 -6.55 0.36
N LEU A 287 4.45 -7.20 -0.73
CA LEU A 287 3.64 -6.55 -1.76
C LEU A 287 2.28 -6.13 -1.21
N GLY A 288 1.59 -7.04 -0.50
CA GLY A 288 0.30 -6.77 0.12
C GLY A 288 0.37 -5.63 1.13
N MET A 289 1.35 -5.68 2.03
CA MET A 289 1.59 -4.61 3.02
C MET A 289 1.92 -3.27 2.37
N THR A 290 2.67 -3.27 1.26
CA THR A 290 3.00 -2.03 0.56
C THR A 290 1.77 -1.42 -0.11
N LEU A 291 0.94 -2.22 -0.79
CA LEU A 291 -0.33 -1.75 -1.36
C LEU A 291 -1.27 -1.21 -0.28
N ALA A 292 -1.42 -1.95 0.82
CA ALA A 292 -2.27 -1.55 1.94
C ALA A 292 -1.80 -0.24 2.60
N ARG A 293 -0.48 -0.04 2.74
CA ARG A 293 0.10 1.19 3.29
C ARG A 293 -0.12 2.39 2.35
N GLN A 294 0.09 2.23 1.03
CA GLN A 294 -0.21 3.29 0.07
C GLN A 294 -1.69 3.69 0.11
N ALA A 295 -2.59 2.72 0.22
CA ALA A 295 -4.01 3.00 0.39
C ALA A 295 -4.31 3.69 1.72
N ALA A 296 -3.65 3.31 2.82
CA ALA A 296 -3.79 3.95 4.13
C ALA A 296 -3.40 5.43 4.09
N GLU A 297 -2.29 5.77 3.44
CA GLU A 297 -1.82 7.16 3.27
C GLU A 297 -2.86 8.01 2.50
N VAL A 298 -3.43 7.46 1.43
CA VAL A 298 -4.48 8.18 0.66
C VAL A 298 -5.77 8.29 1.46
N LEU A 299 -6.18 7.24 2.18
CA LEU A 299 -7.36 7.27 3.03
C LEU A 299 -7.23 8.30 4.16
N ALA A 300 -6.04 8.37 4.78
CA ALA A 300 -5.76 9.39 5.79
C ALA A 300 -5.90 10.81 5.23
N ARG A 301 -5.40 11.04 4.00
CA ARG A 301 -5.56 12.32 3.30
C ARG A 301 -7.03 12.63 3.03
N LEU A 302 -7.80 11.72 2.43
CA LEU A 302 -9.21 11.91 2.12
C LEU A 302 -10.04 12.24 3.37
N ARG A 303 -9.79 11.53 4.47
CA ARG A 303 -10.45 11.81 5.76
C ARG A 303 -10.08 13.16 6.33
N ALA A 304 -8.80 13.54 6.25
CA ALA A 304 -8.36 14.86 6.70
C ALA A 304 -8.96 15.98 5.86
N GLU A 305 -9.01 15.83 4.53
CA GLU A 305 -9.67 16.76 3.61
C GLU A 305 -11.15 16.88 3.92
N GLY A 306 -11.87 15.78 4.14
CA GLY A 306 -13.29 15.77 4.52
C GLY A 306 -13.56 16.45 5.87
N VAL A 307 -12.68 16.27 6.86
CA VAL A 307 -12.76 16.98 8.15
C VAL A 307 -12.54 18.48 7.94
N LEU A 308 -11.51 18.87 7.18
CA LEU A 308 -11.24 20.28 6.88
C LEU A 308 -12.39 20.93 6.11
N GLU A 309 -12.97 20.23 5.15
CA GLU A 309 -14.13 20.71 4.39
C GLU A 309 -15.33 20.88 5.32
N ARG A 310 -15.62 19.90 6.18
CA ARG A 310 -16.72 20.00 7.15
C ARG A 310 -16.51 21.18 8.11
N LEU A 311 -15.30 21.37 8.64
CA LEU A 311 -14.97 22.52 9.49
C LEU A 311 -15.03 23.87 8.76
N ALA A 312 -14.78 23.87 7.44
CA ALA A 312 -14.91 25.08 6.62
C ALA A 312 -16.35 25.43 6.31
N LEU A 313 -17.24 24.45 6.28
CA LEU A 313 -18.65 24.60 5.90
C LEU A 313 -19.59 24.66 7.11
N TYR A 314 -19.27 23.96 8.20
CA TYR A 314 -20.11 23.84 9.38
C TYR A 314 -19.36 24.20 10.65
N ASP A 315 -20.05 24.83 11.58
CA ASP A 315 -19.54 25.16 12.92
C ASP A 315 -19.51 23.90 13.79
N ASP A 316 -18.37 23.62 14.41
CA ASP A 316 -18.12 22.40 15.18
C ASP A 316 -18.94 22.26 16.46
N VAL A 317 -19.41 23.38 17.02
CA VAL A 317 -20.22 23.42 18.26
C VAL A 317 -21.70 23.21 17.95
N THR A 318 -22.23 23.91 16.95
CA THR A 318 -23.67 23.94 16.68
C THR A 318 -24.09 23.05 15.52
N GLY A 319 -23.14 22.58 14.70
CA GLY A 319 -23.43 21.85 13.45
C GLY A 319 -24.06 22.70 12.35
N LEU A 320 -24.27 23.98 12.59
CA LEU A 320 -24.88 24.91 11.63
C LEU A 320 -23.86 25.38 10.58
N PRO A 321 -24.34 25.79 9.38
CA PRO A 321 -23.52 26.44 8.37
C PRO A 321 -22.67 27.60 8.93
N THR A 322 -21.39 27.62 8.51
CA THR A 322 -20.48 28.73 8.85
C THR A 322 -20.83 30.00 8.05
N ARG A 323 -20.27 31.15 8.46
CA ARG A 323 -20.39 32.43 7.75
C ARG A 323 -20.16 32.29 6.24
N ARG A 324 -19.21 31.46 5.81
CA ARG A 324 -18.89 31.21 4.40
C ARG A 324 -20.10 30.67 3.62
N VAL A 325 -20.78 29.69 4.18
CA VAL A 325 -21.95 29.05 3.57
C VAL A 325 -23.14 30.02 3.58
N VAL A 326 -23.36 30.70 4.70
CA VAL A 326 -24.45 31.67 4.84
C VAL A 326 -24.30 32.84 3.84
N VAL A 327 -23.08 33.34 3.62
CA VAL A 327 -22.81 34.40 2.64
C VAL A 327 -23.06 33.90 1.21
N ALA A 328 -22.68 32.67 0.88
CA ALA A 328 -22.95 32.08 -0.44
C ALA A 328 -24.47 31.98 -0.68
N ARG A 329 -25.22 31.43 0.28
CA ARG A 329 -26.68 31.31 0.16
C ARG A 329 -27.37 32.68 0.12
N ALA A 330 -26.90 33.69 0.87
CA ALA A 330 -27.43 35.05 0.81
C ALA A 330 -27.23 35.67 -0.57
N ASN A 331 -26.10 35.46 -1.24
CA ASN A 331 -25.90 35.93 -2.61
C ASN A 331 -26.88 35.28 -3.61
N GLU A 332 -27.08 33.93 -3.48
CA GLU A 332 -28.08 33.23 -4.29
C GLU A 332 -29.48 33.77 -4.07
N ALA A 333 -29.87 33.97 -2.80
CA ALA A 333 -31.17 34.51 -2.45
C ALA A 333 -31.38 35.95 -2.95
N ILE A 334 -30.32 36.78 -2.97
CA ILE A 334 -30.36 38.13 -3.58
C ILE A 334 -30.60 38.03 -5.10
N ASP A 335 -29.95 37.08 -5.78
CA ASP A 335 -30.11 36.84 -7.21
C ASP A 335 -31.52 36.37 -7.54
N GLU A 336 -32.07 35.43 -6.79
CA GLU A 336 -33.43 34.93 -6.87
C GLU A 336 -34.44 36.11 -6.65
N ALA A 337 -34.27 36.83 -5.53
CA ALA A 337 -35.10 37.94 -5.16
C ALA A 337 -35.14 39.07 -6.22
N HIS A 338 -33.95 39.39 -6.79
CA HIS A 338 -33.84 40.41 -7.86
C HIS A 338 -34.48 39.94 -9.15
N SER A 339 -34.29 38.68 -9.54
CA SER A 339 -34.87 38.11 -10.78
C SER A 339 -36.39 38.01 -10.73
N ASP A 340 -36.91 37.59 -9.58
CA ASP A 340 -38.34 37.33 -9.40
C ASP A 340 -39.10 38.57 -8.88
N SER A 341 -38.39 39.65 -8.55
CA SER A 341 -38.93 40.85 -7.90
C SER A 341 -39.66 40.51 -6.60
N THR A 342 -39.13 39.57 -5.83
CA THR A 342 -39.65 39.14 -4.53
C THR A 342 -38.80 39.72 -3.40
N PRO A 343 -39.39 40.03 -2.22
CA PRO A 343 -38.62 40.51 -1.10
C PRO A 343 -37.76 39.39 -0.49
N MET A 344 -36.66 39.73 0.14
CA MET A 344 -35.90 38.86 1.04
C MET A 344 -35.34 39.61 2.22
N ALA A 345 -35.02 38.89 3.29
CA ALA A 345 -34.40 39.47 4.48
C ALA A 345 -33.21 38.69 4.97
N ILE A 346 -32.31 39.37 5.64
CA ILE A 346 -31.29 38.82 6.50
C ILE A 346 -31.64 39.14 7.96
N VAL A 347 -31.80 38.12 8.77
CA VAL A 347 -32.05 38.26 10.21
C VAL A 347 -30.83 37.86 10.99
N THR A 348 -30.29 38.78 11.79
CA THR A 348 -29.15 38.54 12.68
C THR A 348 -29.64 38.45 14.13
N VAL A 349 -29.29 37.35 14.79
CA VAL A 349 -29.60 37.06 16.19
C VAL A 349 -28.30 37.05 16.99
N VAL A 350 -28.17 37.90 17.98
CA VAL A 350 -26.99 37.94 18.84
C VAL A 350 -27.41 37.57 20.27
N ILE A 351 -26.73 36.57 20.80
CA ILE A 351 -26.92 36.10 22.17
C ILE A 351 -26.13 37.00 23.13
N ASP A 352 -26.82 37.64 24.01
CA ASP A 352 -26.22 38.53 25.03
C ASP A 352 -25.83 37.72 26.29
N GLY A 353 -24.79 38.14 26.99
CA GLY A 353 -24.37 37.49 28.23
C GLY A 353 -23.68 36.12 28.06
N PHE A 354 -23.32 35.72 26.82
CA PHE A 354 -22.68 34.42 26.59
C PHE A 354 -21.36 34.23 27.35
N LYS A 355 -20.59 35.31 27.53
CA LYS A 355 -19.33 35.30 28.30
C LYS A 355 -19.54 34.96 29.76
N GLU A 356 -20.66 35.45 30.34
CA GLU A 356 -21.06 35.17 31.70
C GLU A 356 -21.42 33.69 31.90
N ILE A 357 -22.09 33.06 30.92
CA ILE A 357 -22.39 31.63 30.96
C ILE A 357 -21.09 30.84 30.98
N SER A 358 -20.16 31.14 30.07
CA SER A 358 -18.87 30.47 30.00
C SER A 358 -18.04 30.65 31.30
N ASN A 359 -18.09 31.82 31.89
CA ASN A 359 -17.40 32.09 33.17
C ASN A 359 -18.04 31.36 34.36
N THR A 360 -19.36 31.18 34.36
CA THR A 360 -20.12 30.62 35.49
C THR A 360 -20.18 29.09 35.43
N PHE A 361 -20.45 28.52 34.26
CA PHE A 361 -20.73 27.10 34.06
C PHE A 361 -19.61 26.37 33.34
N GLY A 362 -18.57 27.09 32.87
CA GLY A 362 -17.46 26.52 32.08
C GLY A 362 -17.75 26.47 30.60
N ARG A 363 -16.68 26.15 29.82
CA ARG A 363 -16.70 26.16 28.34
C ARG A 363 -17.67 25.14 27.76
N VAL A 364 -17.68 23.91 28.28
CA VAL A 364 -18.54 22.84 27.76
C VAL A 364 -20.02 23.20 27.89
N ALA A 365 -20.44 23.66 29.07
CA ALA A 365 -21.82 24.10 29.30
C ALA A 365 -22.24 25.30 28.43
N ALA A 366 -21.30 26.18 28.10
CA ALA A 366 -21.55 27.29 27.18
C ALA A 366 -21.69 26.81 25.73
N GLU A 367 -20.90 25.83 25.30
CA GLU A 367 -21.01 25.18 23.99
C GLU A 367 -22.35 24.42 23.84
N ASP A 368 -22.77 23.69 24.89
CA ASP A 368 -24.09 23.03 24.92
C ASP A 368 -25.24 24.05 24.80
N ALA A 369 -25.16 25.17 25.51
CA ALA A 369 -26.13 26.25 25.40
C ALA A 369 -26.19 26.88 24.01
N LEU A 370 -25.03 27.04 23.33
CA LEU A 370 -25.02 27.53 21.93
C LEU A 370 -25.62 26.52 20.96
N SER A 371 -25.35 25.24 21.13
CA SER A 371 -25.95 24.19 20.33
C SER A 371 -27.47 24.17 20.46
N GLU A 372 -27.97 24.32 21.71
CA GLU A 372 -29.40 24.42 21.94
C GLU A 372 -30.03 25.70 21.34
N VAL A 373 -29.35 26.84 21.42
CA VAL A 373 -29.76 28.07 20.73
C VAL A 373 -29.86 27.86 19.22
N GLY A 374 -28.83 27.24 18.63
CA GLY A 374 -28.82 26.91 17.19
C GLY A 374 -30.01 26.03 16.79
N THR A 375 -30.32 25.01 17.59
CA THR A 375 -31.47 24.13 17.40
C THR A 375 -32.78 24.90 17.46
N ARG A 376 -32.99 25.72 18.48
CA ARG A 376 -34.22 26.53 18.62
C ARG A 376 -34.41 27.53 17.48
N ILE A 377 -33.34 28.18 17.00
CA ILE A 377 -33.42 29.08 15.85
C ILE A 377 -33.80 28.29 14.60
N SER A 378 -33.22 27.09 14.40
CA SER A 378 -33.53 26.24 13.25
C SER A 378 -34.96 25.70 13.28
N GLU A 379 -35.48 25.36 14.46
CA GLU A 379 -36.87 24.90 14.64
C GLU A 379 -37.91 26.02 14.44
N ALA A 380 -37.54 27.26 14.75
CA ALA A 380 -38.38 28.43 14.54
C ALA A 380 -38.32 28.93 13.09
N ALA A 381 -37.24 28.61 12.34
CA ALA A 381 -37.08 29.02 10.98
C ALA A 381 -37.92 28.14 10.03
N PRO A 382 -38.61 28.71 9.02
CA PRO A 382 -39.28 27.94 7.98
C PRO A 382 -38.31 27.04 7.18
N ASP A 383 -38.80 25.92 6.64
CA ASP A 383 -38.00 24.91 5.91
C ASP A 383 -37.23 25.47 4.68
N SER A 384 -37.63 26.62 4.14
CA SER A 384 -36.95 27.26 3.00
C SER A 384 -35.80 28.18 3.40
N GLU A 385 -35.59 28.40 4.69
CA GLU A 385 -34.63 29.35 5.23
C GLU A 385 -33.33 28.64 5.62
N MET A 386 -32.20 29.35 5.51
CA MET A 386 -30.91 28.86 5.98
C MET A 386 -30.50 29.54 7.28
N VAL A 387 -30.26 28.75 8.29
CA VAL A 387 -29.70 29.19 9.56
C VAL A 387 -28.22 28.88 9.59
N GLY A 388 -27.38 29.81 10.05
CA GLY A 388 -25.96 29.56 10.26
C GLY A 388 -25.38 30.38 11.41
N ARG A 389 -24.25 29.93 11.92
CA ARG A 389 -23.49 30.62 12.96
C ARG A 389 -22.36 31.42 12.33
N THR A 390 -22.42 32.74 12.45
CA THR A 390 -21.46 33.63 11.74
C THR A 390 -20.35 34.14 12.62
N ASN A 391 -20.54 34.09 13.98
CA ASN A 391 -19.56 34.52 14.96
C ASN A 391 -19.75 33.75 16.30
N THR A 392 -18.97 34.04 17.30
CA THR A 392 -18.97 33.35 18.60
C THR A 392 -20.37 33.22 19.22
N ASN A 393 -21.18 34.28 19.17
CA ASN A 393 -22.52 34.35 19.76
C ASN A 393 -23.55 34.96 18.77
N GLU A 394 -23.27 34.90 17.48
CA GLU A 394 -24.08 35.48 16.43
C GLU A 394 -24.55 34.39 15.46
N PHE A 395 -25.86 34.39 15.22
CA PHE A 395 -26.53 33.54 14.27
C PHE A 395 -27.18 34.41 13.20
N VAL A 396 -27.25 33.91 12.00
CA VAL A 396 -27.87 34.58 10.87
C VAL A 396 -28.83 33.65 10.19
N VAL A 397 -30.00 34.17 9.84
CA VAL A 397 -31.01 33.49 9.06
C VAL A 397 -31.19 34.23 7.76
N VAL A 398 -31.09 33.50 6.64
CA VAL A 398 -31.39 33.99 5.27
C VAL A 398 -32.83 33.64 4.96
N CYS A 399 -33.65 34.63 4.74
CA CYS A 399 -35.11 34.51 4.58
C CYS A 399 -35.56 34.95 3.15
N PRO A 400 -35.54 34.05 2.15
CA PRO A 400 -36.05 34.33 0.80
C PRO A 400 -37.58 34.53 0.83
N GLY A 401 -38.09 35.37 0.00
CA GLY A 401 -39.56 35.59 -0.15
C GLY A 401 -40.21 36.28 1.05
N THR A 402 -39.44 36.78 2.01
CA THR A 402 -39.95 37.31 3.29
C THR A 402 -39.97 38.84 3.25
N ASP A 403 -41.13 39.42 3.48
CA ASP A 403 -41.34 40.87 3.55
C ASP A 403 -41.20 41.40 5.02
N ALA A 404 -41.41 42.67 5.20
CA ALA A 404 -41.28 43.33 6.51
C ALA A 404 -42.21 42.72 7.59
N ALA A 405 -43.44 42.35 7.22
CA ALA A 405 -44.39 41.77 8.16
C ALA A 405 -44.01 40.35 8.55
N GLY A 406 -43.49 39.56 7.56
CA GLY A 406 -42.94 38.22 7.79
C GLY A 406 -41.72 38.24 8.73
N VAL A 407 -40.83 39.21 8.51
CA VAL A 407 -39.65 39.37 9.42
C VAL A 407 -40.07 39.74 10.82
N GLU A 408 -41.11 40.62 11.01
CA GLU A 408 -41.63 40.96 12.33
C GLU A 408 -42.18 39.73 13.07
N SER A 409 -43.02 38.93 12.38
CA SER A 409 -43.58 37.71 12.93
C SER A 409 -42.49 36.74 13.32
N PHE A 410 -41.50 36.48 12.44
CA PHE A 410 -40.40 35.60 12.69
C PHE A 410 -39.51 36.05 13.85
N ALA A 411 -39.25 37.36 13.96
CA ALA A 411 -38.50 37.89 15.11
C ALA A 411 -39.23 37.65 16.44
N ASP A 412 -40.59 37.75 16.46
CA ASP A 412 -41.39 37.48 17.67
C ASP A 412 -41.33 35.98 18.05
N GLU A 413 -41.39 35.08 17.08
CA GLU A 413 -41.26 33.65 17.27
C GLU A 413 -39.89 33.28 17.82
N LEU A 414 -38.81 33.86 17.23
CA LEU A 414 -37.44 33.67 17.69
C LEU A 414 -37.25 34.14 19.13
N LEU A 415 -37.74 35.32 19.47
CA LEU A 415 -37.65 35.84 20.83
C LEU A 415 -38.39 34.96 21.83
N ALA A 416 -39.57 34.46 21.49
CA ALA A 416 -40.34 33.54 22.31
C ALA A 416 -39.62 32.20 22.53
N ALA A 417 -39.00 31.63 21.46
CA ALA A 417 -38.25 30.41 21.52
C ALA A 417 -36.98 30.55 22.40
N LEU A 418 -36.29 31.68 22.28
CA LEU A 418 -35.03 31.94 23.00
C LEU A 418 -35.21 32.42 24.45
N ASP A 419 -36.41 32.90 24.89
CA ASP A 419 -36.69 33.27 26.29
C ASP A 419 -36.80 32.05 27.21
N GLN A 420 -36.95 30.86 26.67
CA GLN A 420 -36.96 29.64 27.46
C GLN A 420 -35.56 29.35 28.03
N PRO A 421 -35.47 28.85 29.30
CA PRO A 421 -34.18 28.46 29.87
C PRO A 421 -33.43 27.48 29.00
N LEU A 422 -32.11 27.68 28.85
CA LEU A 422 -31.20 26.78 28.14
C LEU A 422 -30.58 25.77 29.09
N SER A 423 -30.29 24.58 28.65
CA SER A 423 -29.51 23.61 29.41
C SER A 423 -28.05 24.06 29.48
N ALA A 424 -27.46 24.04 30.67
CA ALA A 424 -26.07 24.41 30.89
C ALA A 424 -25.43 23.41 31.88
N GLY A 425 -24.92 22.32 31.40
CA GLY A 425 -24.43 21.21 32.23
C GLY A 425 -25.54 20.64 33.12
N ASP A 426 -25.32 20.55 34.44
CA ASP A 426 -26.31 20.09 35.43
C ASP A 426 -27.33 21.17 35.80
N GLY A 427 -27.24 22.37 35.21
CA GLY A 427 -28.11 23.52 35.54
C GLY A 427 -28.87 24.06 34.34
N SER A 428 -29.51 25.22 34.55
CA SER A 428 -30.13 25.97 33.44
C SER A 428 -29.65 27.41 33.46
N ALA A 429 -29.45 27.99 32.30
CA ALA A 429 -29.08 29.38 32.09
C ALA A 429 -30.20 30.12 31.34
N ARG A 430 -30.41 31.37 31.65
CA ARG A 430 -31.22 32.26 30.79
C ARG A 430 -30.31 33.19 30.04
N VAL A 431 -30.58 33.32 28.76
CA VAL A 431 -29.92 34.28 27.87
C VAL A 431 -30.92 35.35 27.46
N THR A 432 -30.41 36.49 27.12
CA THR A 432 -31.16 37.49 26.37
C THR A 432 -30.62 37.49 24.96
N SER A 433 -31.48 37.74 23.99
CA SER A 433 -31.09 37.84 22.58
C SER A 433 -31.51 39.20 22.04
N THR A 434 -30.69 39.71 21.14
CA THR A 434 -30.99 40.92 20.37
C THR A 434 -31.08 40.55 18.90
N ILE A 435 -32.17 40.92 18.25
CA ILE A 435 -32.44 40.62 16.83
C ILE A 435 -32.39 41.91 16.01
N GLY A 436 -31.71 41.88 14.88
CA GLY A 436 -31.66 42.89 13.85
C GLY A 436 -31.92 42.33 12.49
N ALA A 437 -32.58 43.05 11.63
CA ALA A 437 -32.85 42.58 10.27
C ALA A 437 -32.57 43.66 9.20
N ALA A 438 -32.15 43.17 8.02
CA ALA A 438 -32.02 43.96 6.82
C ALA A 438 -32.97 43.38 5.75
N LEU A 439 -33.73 44.27 5.11
CA LEU A 439 -34.70 43.88 4.11
C LEU A 439 -34.27 44.37 2.72
N TYR A 440 -34.30 43.50 1.74
CA TYR A 440 -34.19 43.83 0.33
C TYR A 440 -35.54 43.58 -0.35
N PRO A 441 -36.17 44.62 -0.98
CA PRO A 441 -37.52 44.49 -1.54
C PRO A 441 -37.58 43.73 -2.87
N GLY A 442 -36.47 43.25 -3.41
CA GLY A 442 -36.38 42.58 -4.71
C GLY A 442 -36.35 43.52 -5.92
N ALA A 443 -36.45 44.84 -5.69
CA ALA A 443 -36.42 45.86 -6.71
C ALA A 443 -35.45 46.98 -6.33
N GLY A 444 -34.98 47.75 -7.30
CA GLY A 444 -33.97 48.79 -7.06
C GLY A 444 -32.55 48.32 -7.36
N ALA A 445 -31.59 48.95 -6.69
CA ALA A 445 -30.20 48.53 -6.79
C ALA A 445 -29.99 47.17 -6.10
N ARG A 446 -29.29 46.25 -6.75
CA ARG A 446 -28.96 44.94 -6.18
C ARG A 446 -27.90 45.10 -5.10
N PRO A 447 -28.20 44.81 -3.83
CA PRO A 447 -27.18 44.86 -2.75
C PRO A 447 -26.21 43.69 -2.83
N SER A 448 -25.08 43.83 -2.18
CA SER A 448 -24.22 42.67 -1.87
C SER A 448 -24.69 42.00 -0.59
N ALA A 449 -24.43 40.70 -0.45
CA ALA A 449 -24.69 40.02 0.83
C ALA A 449 -23.99 40.72 2.01
N GLN A 450 -22.77 41.22 1.82
CA GLN A 450 -22.03 41.96 2.83
C GLN A 450 -22.77 43.21 3.30
N ALA A 451 -23.39 43.98 2.38
CA ALA A 451 -24.17 45.20 2.74
C ALA A 451 -25.41 44.83 3.56
N LEU A 452 -26.10 43.74 3.25
CA LEU A 452 -27.25 43.28 4.05
C LEU A 452 -26.81 42.80 5.43
N PHE A 453 -25.69 42.09 5.57
CA PHE A 453 -25.14 41.69 6.87
C PHE A 453 -24.78 42.92 7.73
N GLU A 454 -24.10 43.89 7.14
CA GLU A 454 -23.75 45.15 7.82
C GLU A 454 -24.99 45.89 8.31
N SER A 455 -26.00 46.02 7.45
CA SER A 455 -27.28 46.68 7.79
C SER A 455 -28.05 45.96 8.91
N ALA A 456 -28.06 44.61 8.90
CA ALA A 456 -28.65 43.79 9.95
C ALA A 456 -27.88 43.93 11.28
N GLY A 457 -26.54 43.97 11.20
CA GLY A 457 -25.68 44.23 12.37
C GLY A 457 -25.87 45.64 12.97
N GLU A 458 -25.99 46.67 12.11
CA GLU A 458 -26.34 48.03 12.59
C GLU A 458 -27.71 48.08 13.25
N ALA A 459 -28.66 47.28 12.75
CA ALA A 459 -29.98 47.16 13.39
C ALA A 459 -29.85 46.53 14.80
N VAL A 460 -29.05 45.48 15.00
CA VAL A 460 -28.76 44.92 16.30
C VAL A 460 -28.13 45.95 17.24
N TYR A 461 -27.16 46.71 16.73
CA TYR A 461 -26.51 47.76 17.55
C TYR A 461 -27.51 48.84 18.00
N ARG A 462 -28.41 49.27 17.11
CA ARG A 462 -29.46 50.22 17.44
C ARG A 462 -30.45 49.69 18.49
N ALA A 463 -30.88 48.43 18.38
CA ALA A 463 -31.74 47.79 19.37
C ALA A 463 -31.10 47.81 20.78
N ARG A 464 -29.84 47.44 20.87
CA ARG A 464 -29.09 47.48 22.14
C ARG A 464 -28.99 48.88 22.73
N ALA A 465 -28.70 49.88 21.89
CA ALA A 465 -28.61 51.28 22.32
C ALA A 465 -29.93 51.83 22.87
N LEU A 466 -31.04 51.31 22.37
CA LEU A 466 -32.41 51.71 22.82
C LEU A 466 -32.90 50.85 23.99
N GLY A 467 -32.13 49.87 24.45
CA GLY A 467 -32.52 48.92 25.49
C GLY A 467 -33.68 48.00 25.07
N THR A 468 -33.83 47.74 23.81
CA THR A 468 -34.87 46.87 23.26
C THR A 468 -34.28 45.57 22.74
N THR A 469 -35.04 44.49 22.76
CA THR A 469 -34.67 43.21 22.20
C THR A 469 -34.92 43.10 20.69
N ARG A 470 -35.64 44.10 20.14
CA ARG A 470 -35.97 44.23 18.72
C ARG A 470 -35.31 45.46 18.12
N ALA A 471 -34.80 45.28 16.93
CA ALA A 471 -34.36 46.39 16.11
C ALA A 471 -35.35 46.75 15.04
N ALA A 472 -35.32 48.02 14.71
CA ALA A 472 -35.94 48.55 13.53
C ALA A 472 -35.27 47.98 12.26
N PHE A 473 -36.07 47.61 11.29
CA PHE A 473 -35.62 47.19 9.97
C PHE A 473 -34.89 48.32 9.27
N THR A 474 -33.83 48.04 8.58
CA THR A 474 -33.18 48.97 7.66
C THR A 474 -33.46 48.50 6.24
N PRO A 475 -34.30 49.20 5.46
CA PRO A 475 -34.35 48.98 4.04
C PRO A 475 -32.96 49.31 3.47
N VAL A 476 -32.42 48.42 2.64
CA VAL A 476 -31.23 48.71 1.85
C VAL A 476 -31.69 49.20 0.51
N ASP A 477 -31.43 50.49 0.25
CA ASP A 477 -31.80 51.16 -1.04
C ASP A 477 -30.98 50.63 -2.20
#